data_21b9244c7b5e5bec4f23e04c20a79fe4
#
_entry.id   21b9244c7b5e5bec4f23e04c20a79fe4
#
_cell.length_a   1.000
_cell.length_b   1.000
_cell.length_c   1.000
_cell.angle_alpha   90.00
_cell.angle_beta   90.00
_cell.angle_gamma   90.00
#
_symmetry.space_group_name_H-M   'P 1'
#
loop_
_entity.id
_entity.type
_entity.pdbx_description
1 polymer ?
#
loop_
_entity_poly.entity_id
_entity_poly.type
_entity_poly.pdbx_seq_one_letter_code
_entity_poly.pdbx_strand_id
1 'polypeptide(L)'
;MKKKYNVRSQATPKIGKTILKLSTLSLSMMCLTMAQAAETEQSSTDEKPTKVVKVAVTGSSIKGVAAQSASPITIIKGEDLANAGVTTVEEALTRVSSNQAGFSTDQNVGASNTDGSTANLRGLGSDKTLVLLNGRRLAANPFGTSTVNLNIIPLAMIDRIEVLRDGASAVYGADAVAGVINFITKKTYQGVGISAGLLQPEHKGGDKQDISIFGGYGDLDEDGFNIFGVVDYRRTNGIMAKDRKISERGGVLPELGLDGRSANTFTSNFYDPISGVSGNPYAQNGQCLGPAESAEKGLCYANTQALIGIKPDVENVSVLGRGTYKVNDNLNAIGEYIYSRSEVITSVAPDPFSRGNLSTRVTLPSDSPYYPGNGIVPSVKGLSGAPLELYLRSHAGNRIAKSINESHRLFAGLEGDVWGWDLNTGVTYAKSEASDNFVTGQLNKTKLQDALNNGTLNPFGESSDPNIWNNLSVKGKYNEATLESTTADFSISRPXXXX
;
A
#
# COMPACT_ATOMS: atom_id res chain seq x y z
N MET A 1 40.22 -23.35 9.35
CA MET A 1 40.15 -22.82 7.96
C MET A 1 38.81 -22.11 7.79
N LYS A 2 38.83 -20.78 7.69
CA LYS A 2 37.59 -20.00 7.51
C LYS A 2 37.25 -19.94 6.02
N LYS A 3 36.27 -20.73 5.58
CA LYS A 3 35.72 -20.59 4.23
C LYS A 3 34.71 -19.43 4.23
N LYS A 4 35.03 -18.38 3.52
CA LYS A 4 34.07 -17.31 3.23
C LYS A 4 33.05 -17.80 2.21
N TYR A 5 31.81 -17.88 2.60
CA TYR A 5 30.71 -18.14 1.66
C TYR A 5 30.31 -16.82 0.99
N ASN A 6 30.55 -16.72 -0.32
CA ASN A 6 30.02 -15.65 -1.14
C ASN A 6 28.59 -16.05 -1.56
N VAL A 7 27.62 -15.44 -0.92
CA VAL A 7 26.23 -15.50 -1.40
C VAL A 7 26.12 -14.59 -2.62
N ARG A 8 26.14 -15.16 -3.80
CA ARG A 8 25.79 -14.42 -5.02
C ARG A 8 24.30 -14.06 -4.95
N SER A 9 24.01 -12.79 -4.74
CA SER A 9 22.67 -12.28 -4.97
C SER A 9 22.36 -12.43 -6.45
N GLN A 10 21.37 -13.21 -6.78
CA GLN A 10 20.89 -13.29 -8.15
C GLN A 10 20.25 -11.96 -8.53
N ALA A 11 20.70 -11.44 -9.65
CA ALA A 11 20.34 -10.12 -10.15
C ALA A 11 18.85 -10.00 -10.47
N THR A 12 18.23 -9.00 -9.89
CA THR A 12 16.99 -8.43 -10.41
C THR A 12 17.20 -7.99 -11.87
N PRO A 13 16.22 -8.19 -12.74
CA PRO A 13 16.38 -7.75 -14.14
C PRO A 13 16.58 -6.24 -14.18
N LYS A 14 17.68 -5.81 -14.73
CA LYS A 14 18.02 -4.40 -14.96
C LYS A 14 17.16 -3.87 -16.11
N ILE A 15 16.02 -3.29 -15.79
CA ILE A 15 15.30 -2.45 -16.73
C ILE A 15 15.53 -1.01 -16.27
N GLY A 16 16.20 -0.23 -17.06
CA GLY A 16 16.18 1.22 -16.88
C GLY A 16 17.44 1.97 -16.56
N LYS A 17 18.64 1.48 -16.95
CA LYS A 17 19.87 2.30 -16.81
C LYS A 17 20.25 3.12 -18.05
N THR A 18 19.45 3.09 -19.11
CA THR A 18 19.83 3.74 -20.38
C THR A 18 19.30 5.17 -20.53
N ILE A 19 18.37 5.57 -19.70
CA ILE A 19 17.71 6.89 -19.86
C ILE A 19 18.38 7.98 -19.01
N LEU A 20 19.21 7.62 -18.04
CA LEU A 20 19.71 8.60 -17.06
C LEU A 20 21.05 9.27 -17.44
N LYS A 21 21.66 8.91 -18.56
CA LYS A 21 22.97 9.49 -18.92
C LYS A 21 22.94 10.72 -19.84
N LEU A 22 21.75 11.14 -20.28
CA LEU A 22 21.65 12.31 -21.20
C LEU A 22 21.18 13.60 -20.55
N SER A 23 20.96 13.62 -19.24
CA SER A 23 20.27 14.75 -18.60
C SER A 23 21.12 15.69 -17.75
N THR A 24 22.38 15.34 -17.45
CA THR A 24 23.16 16.17 -16.53
C THR A 24 23.82 17.40 -17.17
N LEU A 25 23.92 17.43 -18.50
CA LEU A 25 24.55 18.59 -19.18
C LEU A 25 23.57 19.67 -19.65
N SER A 26 22.29 19.34 -19.80
CA SER A 26 21.30 20.29 -20.26
C SER A 26 20.57 21.02 -19.12
N LEU A 27 20.57 20.44 -17.91
CA LEU A 27 19.89 21.05 -16.76
C LEU A 27 20.69 22.20 -16.13
N SER A 28 22.02 22.19 -16.25
CA SER A 28 22.86 23.27 -15.72
C SER A 28 22.79 24.57 -16.53
N MET A 29 22.32 24.52 -17.78
CA MET A 29 22.25 25.71 -18.63
C MET A 29 20.88 26.43 -18.55
N MET A 30 19.85 25.77 -18.03
CA MET A 30 18.52 26.35 -17.94
C MET A 30 18.29 27.11 -16.61
N CYS A 31 19.12 26.89 -15.60
CA CYS A 31 19.01 27.59 -14.31
C CYS A 31 19.66 29.00 -14.32
N LEU A 32 20.46 29.35 -15.35
CA LEU A 32 21.16 30.64 -15.36
C LEU A 32 20.37 31.79 -16.01
N THR A 33 19.21 31.53 -16.62
CA THR A 33 18.44 32.56 -17.29
C THR A 33 17.20 33.06 -16.51
N MET A 34 16.93 32.53 -15.34
CA MET A 34 15.76 32.91 -14.55
C MET A 34 16.06 33.83 -13.35
N ALA A 35 17.33 34.32 -13.23
CA ALA A 35 17.73 35.05 -12.04
C ALA A 35 17.70 36.61 -12.21
N GLN A 36 17.04 37.12 -13.25
CA GLN A 36 17.05 38.58 -13.50
C GLN A 36 15.64 39.17 -13.76
N ALA A 37 14.67 38.85 -12.90
CA ALA A 37 13.42 39.62 -12.92
C ALA A 37 12.79 39.67 -11.51
N ALA A 38 13.44 40.32 -10.60
CA ALA A 38 12.82 40.72 -9.35
C ALA A 38 13.09 42.21 -9.12
N GLU A 39 12.38 43.05 -9.83
CA GLU A 39 12.27 44.47 -9.48
C GLU A 39 11.05 44.66 -8.59
N THR A 40 11.31 45.31 -7.47
CA THR A 40 10.35 45.60 -6.41
C THR A 40 9.33 46.63 -6.88
N GLU A 41 8.08 46.26 -7.06
CA GLU A 41 6.99 47.20 -7.15
C GLU A 41 6.36 47.39 -5.77
N GLN A 42 6.43 48.57 -5.28
CA GLN A 42 5.76 49.06 -4.07
C GLN A 42 4.27 49.22 -4.37
N SER A 43 3.46 48.33 -3.84
CA SER A 43 2.01 48.34 -4.02
C SER A 43 1.34 49.35 -3.15
N SER A 44 0.62 50.27 -3.77
CA SER A 44 -0.38 51.10 -3.10
C SER A 44 -1.65 50.26 -2.84
N THR A 45 -2.05 50.17 -1.59
CA THR A 45 -3.26 49.45 -1.16
C THR A 45 -4.54 50.18 -1.57
N ASP A 46 -5.10 49.76 -2.69
CA ASP A 46 -6.54 49.98 -2.93
C ASP A 46 -7.25 48.66 -2.58
N GLU A 47 -7.85 48.60 -1.41
CA GLU A 47 -8.70 47.48 -0.99
C GLU A 47 -9.98 47.45 -1.84
N LYS A 48 -9.95 46.69 -2.94
CA LYS A 48 -11.18 46.20 -3.56
C LYS A 48 -11.91 45.30 -2.56
N PRO A 49 -13.23 45.42 -2.40
CA PRO A 49 -13.96 44.54 -1.49
C PRO A 49 -13.78 43.07 -1.92
N THR A 50 -13.16 42.32 -1.04
CA THR A 50 -12.93 40.88 -1.25
C THR A 50 -14.29 40.22 -1.44
N LYS A 51 -14.55 39.73 -2.65
CA LYS A 51 -15.76 38.97 -2.96
C LYS A 51 -15.70 37.67 -2.13
N VAL A 52 -16.49 37.61 -1.06
CA VAL A 52 -16.54 36.41 -0.21
C VAL A 52 -17.05 35.24 -1.07
N VAL A 53 -16.14 34.38 -1.43
CA VAL A 53 -16.51 33.18 -2.20
C VAL A 53 -17.25 32.23 -1.26
N LYS A 54 -18.55 32.10 -1.48
CA LYS A 54 -19.39 31.16 -0.77
C LYS A 54 -19.06 29.74 -1.24
N VAL A 55 -18.46 28.94 -0.39
CA VAL A 55 -18.06 27.56 -0.72
C VAL A 55 -19.00 26.59 0.01
N ALA A 56 -19.55 25.62 -0.72
CA ALA A 56 -20.25 24.51 -0.11
C ALA A 56 -19.24 23.61 0.60
N VAL A 57 -19.51 23.26 1.84
CA VAL A 57 -18.67 22.35 2.62
C VAL A 57 -19.38 20.99 2.80
N THR A 58 -18.58 19.97 3.03
CA THR A 58 -19.05 18.60 3.24
C THR A 58 -20.11 18.55 4.36
N GLY A 59 -21.19 17.85 4.10
CA GLY A 59 -22.30 17.70 5.07
C GLY A 59 -23.36 18.78 4.98
N SER A 60 -23.20 19.76 4.09
CA SER A 60 -24.22 20.78 3.87
C SER A 60 -24.52 20.92 2.38
N SER A 61 -25.78 20.92 2.04
CA SER A 61 -26.25 21.20 0.68
C SER A 61 -26.42 22.71 0.43
N ILE A 62 -26.16 23.55 1.45
CA ILE A 62 -26.36 25.00 1.37
C ILE A 62 -24.99 25.70 1.37
N LYS A 63 -24.69 26.46 0.34
CA LYS A 63 -23.46 27.24 0.24
C LYS A 63 -23.45 28.39 1.26
N GLY A 64 -22.29 28.61 1.86
CA GLY A 64 -22.06 29.77 2.74
C GLY A 64 -22.32 29.58 4.24
N VAL A 65 -22.58 28.36 4.70
CA VAL A 65 -22.91 28.09 6.11
C VAL A 65 -21.79 27.31 6.85
N ALA A 66 -20.58 27.32 6.32
CA ALA A 66 -19.46 26.56 6.92
C ALA A 66 -19.20 26.91 8.39
N ALA A 67 -19.30 28.18 8.74
CA ALA A 67 -19.07 28.65 10.11
C ALA A 67 -20.24 28.36 11.06
N GLN A 68 -21.40 27.96 10.54
CA GLN A 68 -22.60 27.72 11.30
C GLN A 68 -23.09 26.25 11.23
N SER A 69 -22.26 25.38 10.67
CA SER A 69 -22.56 23.94 10.60
C SER A 69 -22.74 23.38 12.01
N ALA A 70 -23.82 22.66 12.22
CA ALA A 70 -24.09 21.97 13.49
C ALA A 70 -23.04 20.88 13.80
N SER A 71 -22.35 20.39 12.77
CA SER A 71 -21.32 19.36 12.92
C SER A 71 -19.95 19.95 12.63
N PRO A 72 -18.96 19.75 13.51
CA PRO A 72 -17.62 20.31 13.31
C PRO A 72 -16.91 19.66 12.12
N ILE A 73 -16.46 20.50 11.19
CA ILE A 73 -15.68 20.08 10.02
C ILE A 73 -14.23 20.52 10.24
N THR A 74 -13.31 19.58 10.10
CA THR A 74 -11.89 19.86 10.08
C THR A 74 -11.45 20.05 8.64
N ILE A 75 -10.81 21.17 8.33
CA ILE A 75 -10.29 21.47 6.99
C ILE A 75 -8.77 21.48 7.06
N ILE A 76 -8.14 20.73 6.17
CA ILE A 76 -6.68 20.65 6.02
C ILE A 76 -6.37 21.11 4.59
N LYS A 77 -5.62 22.19 4.46
CA LYS A 77 -5.27 22.72 3.14
C LYS A 77 -4.16 21.91 2.50
N GLY A 78 -4.24 21.72 1.18
CA GLY A 78 -3.21 21.04 0.41
C GLY A 78 -1.84 21.73 0.53
N GLU A 79 -1.85 23.06 0.59
CA GLU A 79 -0.62 23.85 0.79
C GLU A 79 0.06 23.54 2.13
N ASP A 80 -0.71 23.41 3.21
CA ASP A 80 -0.18 23.06 4.54
C ASP A 80 0.47 21.67 4.53
N LEU A 81 -0.13 20.75 3.79
CA LEU A 81 0.41 19.38 3.64
C LEU A 81 1.72 19.41 2.83
N ALA A 82 1.75 20.15 1.74
CA ALA A 82 2.94 20.31 0.90
C ALA A 82 4.09 20.94 1.70
N ASN A 83 3.81 22.01 2.46
CA ASN A 83 4.80 22.68 3.31
C ASN A 83 5.32 21.77 4.43
N ALA A 84 4.51 20.82 4.87
CA ALA A 84 4.88 19.81 5.88
C ALA A 84 5.59 18.58 5.29
N GLY A 85 5.87 18.58 3.98
CA GLY A 85 6.56 17.49 3.30
C GLY A 85 5.71 16.22 3.14
N VAL A 86 4.38 16.35 3.23
CA VAL A 86 3.47 15.21 3.05
C VAL A 86 3.36 14.90 1.56
N THR A 87 3.59 13.65 1.19
CA THR A 87 3.61 13.24 -0.21
C THR A 87 2.44 12.33 -0.60
N THR A 88 1.75 11.73 0.38
CA THR A 88 0.63 10.81 0.10
C THR A 88 -0.62 11.21 0.87
N VAL A 89 -1.77 10.83 0.33
CA VAL A 89 -3.07 10.98 1.03
C VAL A 89 -3.08 10.19 2.34
N GLU A 90 -2.48 9.00 2.34
CA GLU A 90 -2.31 8.18 3.54
C GLU A 90 -1.57 8.97 4.63
N GLU A 91 -0.44 9.58 4.28
CA GLU A 91 0.36 10.42 5.19
C GLU A 91 -0.43 11.63 5.69
N ALA A 92 -1.22 12.26 4.80
CA ALA A 92 -2.09 13.39 5.17
C ALA A 92 -3.10 12.96 6.24
N LEU A 93 -3.70 11.77 6.11
CA LEU A 93 -4.70 11.29 7.06
C LEU A 93 -4.11 10.86 8.41
N THR A 94 -2.80 10.61 8.50
CA THR A 94 -2.17 10.38 9.82
C THR A 94 -2.20 11.65 10.69
N ARG A 95 -2.36 12.82 10.06
CA ARG A 95 -2.47 14.11 10.77
C ARG A 95 -3.89 14.41 11.23
N VAL A 96 -4.84 13.60 10.83
CA VAL A 96 -6.25 13.71 11.26
C VAL A 96 -6.41 12.92 12.55
N SER A 97 -6.52 13.61 13.68
CA SER A 97 -6.57 12.99 15.02
C SER A 97 -7.71 11.99 15.19
N SER A 98 -8.79 12.15 14.44
CA SER A 98 -9.93 11.24 14.47
C SER A 98 -9.76 10.03 13.54
N ASN A 99 -8.73 10.02 12.68
CA ASN A 99 -8.47 8.89 11.80
C ASN A 99 -7.54 7.89 12.52
N GLN A 100 -8.06 6.69 12.73
CA GLN A 100 -7.29 5.58 13.30
C GLN A 100 -7.14 4.54 12.19
N ALA A 101 -6.20 4.79 11.29
CA ALA A 101 -6.01 3.93 10.14
C ALA A 101 -5.87 2.46 10.57
N GLY A 102 -6.80 1.64 10.15
CA GLY A 102 -6.78 0.22 10.46
C GLY A 102 -5.68 -0.49 9.69
N PHE A 103 -5.52 -0.09 8.45
CA PHE A 103 -4.47 -0.60 7.58
C PHE A 103 -3.94 0.54 6.73
N SER A 104 -2.65 0.62 6.63
CA SER A 104 -1.98 1.51 5.68
C SER A 104 -0.96 0.71 4.90
N THR A 105 -0.67 1.14 3.70
CA THR A 105 0.34 0.50 2.86
C THR A 105 1.70 0.47 3.57
N ASP A 106 2.01 1.56 4.25
CA ASP A 106 3.26 1.72 4.98
C ASP A 106 3.39 0.84 6.23
N GLN A 107 2.27 0.29 6.72
CA GLN A 107 2.25 -0.52 7.94
C GLN A 107 1.97 -2.00 7.64
N ASN A 108 1.95 -2.37 6.39
CA ASN A 108 1.61 -3.73 5.98
C ASN A 108 2.79 -4.66 6.22
N VAL A 109 2.80 -5.33 7.36
CA VAL A 109 3.82 -6.32 7.74
C VAL A 109 3.28 -7.71 7.42
N GLY A 110 4.01 -8.42 6.58
CA GLY A 110 3.70 -9.83 6.34
C GLY A 110 2.81 -10.05 5.13
N ALA A 111 1.58 -10.49 5.31
CA ALA A 111 0.73 -10.99 4.24
C ALA A 111 0.36 -9.94 3.17
N SER A 112 -0.11 -10.39 2.05
CA SER A 112 -0.70 -9.56 1.01
C SER A 112 -1.85 -8.71 1.58
N ASN A 113 -1.82 -7.43 1.33
CA ASN A 113 -2.93 -6.54 1.64
C ASN A 113 -3.42 -5.90 0.35
N THR A 114 -4.42 -6.51 -0.21
CA THR A 114 -5.06 -6.07 -1.46
C THR A 114 -5.94 -4.85 -1.28
N ASP A 115 -6.33 -4.57 -0.04
CA ASP A 115 -7.21 -3.43 0.25
C ASP A 115 -6.50 -2.08 0.11
N GLY A 116 -5.16 -2.09 0.10
CA GLY A 116 -4.39 -0.86 0.03
C GLY A 116 -4.49 -0.05 1.31
N SER A 117 -4.41 1.26 1.19
CA SER A 117 -4.53 2.19 2.32
C SER A 117 -5.99 2.62 2.48
N THR A 118 -6.53 2.55 3.70
CA THR A 118 -7.93 2.90 3.98
C THR A 118 -8.05 3.93 5.09
N ALA A 119 -9.11 4.71 5.05
CA ALA A 119 -9.49 5.62 6.14
C ALA A 119 -10.35 4.90 7.17
N ASN A 120 -10.23 5.28 8.44
CA ASN A 120 -11.01 4.69 9.53
C ASN A 120 -11.23 5.74 10.63
N LEU A 121 -12.28 6.52 10.48
CA LEU A 121 -12.60 7.56 11.45
C LEU A 121 -13.10 6.94 12.77
N ARG A 122 -12.55 7.40 13.87
CA ARG A 122 -12.90 7.01 15.24
C ARG A 122 -12.74 5.50 15.52
N GLY A 123 -12.02 4.76 14.65
CA GLY A 123 -11.83 3.32 14.82
C GLY A 123 -13.08 2.48 14.60
N LEU A 124 -14.12 3.03 13.96
CA LEU A 124 -15.39 2.34 13.77
C LEU A 124 -15.41 1.40 12.56
N GLY A 125 -14.35 1.43 11.76
CA GLY A 125 -14.19 0.59 10.57
C GLY A 125 -14.08 1.42 9.29
N SER A 126 -13.28 0.92 8.37
CA SER A 126 -13.13 1.57 7.06
C SER A 126 -14.38 1.47 6.20
N ASP A 127 -15.19 0.45 6.42
CA ASP A 127 -16.50 0.25 5.78
C ASP A 127 -17.57 1.25 6.25
N LYS A 128 -17.31 1.99 7.33
CA LYS A 128 -18.20 3.00 7.90
C LYS A 128 -17.67 4.42 7.76
N THR A 129 -16.53 4.57 7.08
CA THR A 129 -15.87 5.86 6.78
C THR A 129 -16.02 6.14 5.30
N LEU A 130 -16.90 7.06 4.96
CA LEU A 130 -17.14 7.40 3.55
C LEU A 130 -16.03 8.30 3.01
N VAL A 131 -15.42 7.89 1.90
CA VAL A 131 -14.41 8.68 1.20
C VAL A 131 -15.02 9.22 -0.09
N LEU A 132 -14.90 10.52 -0.28
CA LEU A 132 -15.42 11.25 -1.44
C LEU A 132 -14.31 12.02 -2.16
N LEU A 133 -14.50 12.24 -3.43
CA LEU A 133 -13.72 13.18 -4.25
C LEU A 133 -14.68 14.19 -4.88
N ASN A 134 -14.49 15.45 -4.57
CA ASN A 134 -15.37 16.55 -5.01
C ASN A 134 -16.85 16.28 -4.68
N GLY A 135 -17.09 15.69 -3.49
CA GLY A 135 -18.44 15.38 -3.01
C GLY A 135 -19.05 14.11 -3.59
N ARG A 136 -18.32 13.38 -4.44
CA ARG A 136 -18.83 12.19 -5.14
C ARG A 136 -18.05 10.94 -4.74
N ARG A 137 -18.72 9.80 -4.76
CA ARG A 137 -18.12 8.51 -4.42
C ARG A 137 -17.00 8.14 -5.40
N LEU A 138 -15.98 7.49 -4.88
CA LEU A 138 -14.92 6.85 -5.65
C LEU A 138 -15.24 5.37 -5.85
N ALA A 139 -14.59 4.74 -6.83
CA ALA A 139 -14.70 3.29 -6.97
C ALA A 139 -14.14 2.62 -5.71
N ALA A 140 -14.88 1.66 -5.18
CA ALA A 140 -14.41 0.86 -4.05
C ALA A 140 -13.34 -0.14 -4.52
N ASN A 141 -12.57 -0.66 -3.58
CA ASN A 141 -11.64 -1.74 -3.84
C ASN A 141 -12.41 -3.01 -4.22
N PRO A 142 -12.05 -3.69 -5.32
CA PRO A 142 -12.80 -4.87 -5.76
C PRO A 142 -12.79 -6.04 -4.76
N PHE A 143 -11.76 -6.17 -3.93
CA PHE A 143 -11.69 -7.21 -2.90
C PHE A 143 -12.44 -6.83 -1.63
N GLY A 144 -12.42 -5.53 -1.27
CA GLY A 144 -13.14 -5.01 -0.11
C GLY A 144 -14.18 -3.99 -0.56
N THR A 145 -15.30 -4.44 -1.07
CA THR A 145 -16.29 -3.66 -1.83
C THR A 145 -16.88 -2.45 -1.11
N SER A 146 -16.59 -2.25 0.15
CA SER A 146 -17.05 -1.08 0.93
C SER A 146 -15.94 -0.07 1.25
N THR A 147 -14.70 -0.34 0.84
CA THR A 147 -13.54 0.51 1.15
C THR A 147 -12.95 1.14 -0.11
N VAL A 148 -12.37 2.32 0.04
CA VAL A 148 -11.65 3.01 -1.04
C VAL A 148 -10.16 2.95 -0.76
N ASN A 149 -9.37 2.57 -1.77
CA ASN A 149 -7.92 2.65 -1.67
C ASN A 149 -7.48 4.11 -1.82
N LEU A 150 -6.96 4.71 -0.77
CA LEU A 150 -6.54 6.11 -0.74
C LEU A 150 -5.40 6.42 -1.71
N ASN A 151 -4.64 5.41 -2.11
CA ASN A 151 -3.51 5.59 -3.01
C ASN A 151 -3.93 5.97 -4.44
N ILE A 152 -5.24 5.83 -4.76
CA ILE A 152 -5.76 6.26 -6.07
C ILE A 152 -5.96 7.77 -6.16
N ILE A 153 -5.81 8.52 -5.06
CA ILE A 153 -6.06 9.96 -5.02
C ILE A 153 -4.72 10.72 -5.15
N PRO A 154 -4.51 11.49 -6.23
CA PRO A 154 -3.26 12.25 -6.41
C PRO A 154 -3.23 13.47 -5.49
N LEU A 155 -2.39 13.46 -4.46
CA LEU A 155 -2.30 14.53 -3.47
C LEU A 155 -1.94 15.89 -4.08
N ALA A 156 -1.12 15.90 -5.13
CA ALA A 156 -0.67 17.14 -5.79
C ALA A 156 -1.82 18.02 -6.30
N MET A 157 -2.99 17.43 -6.57
CA MET A 157 -4.16 18.16 -7.07
C MET A 157 -5.16 18.50 -5.98
N ILE A 158 -4.90 18.13 -4.74
CA ILE A 158 -5.83 18.39 -3.63
C ILE A 158 -5.67 19.86 -3.20
N ASP A 159 -6.77 20.58 -3.25
CA ASP A 159 -6.87 21.92 -2.69
C ASP A 159 -6.99 21.86 -1.16
N ARG A 160 -7.90 20.98 -0.70
CA ARG A 160 -8.10 20.75 0.72
C ARG A 160 -8.76 19.40 0.99
N ILE A 161 -8.61 18.93 2.22
CA ILE A 161 -9.31 17.74 2.73
C ILE A 161 -10.31 18.23 3.78
N GLU A 162 -11.57 17.85 3.62
CA GLU A 162 -12.64 18.15 4.57
C GLU A 162 -13.01 16.89 5.32
N VAL A 163 -12.93 16.91 6.65
CA VAL A 163 -13.26 15.78 7.50
C VAL A 163 -14.48 16.13 8.36
N LEU A 164 -15.61 15.50 8.06
CA LEU A 164 -16.85 15.61 8.82
C LEU A 164 -16.94 14.41 9.75
N ARG A 165 -16.86 14.66 11.05
CA ARG A 165 -16.75 13.60 12.05
C ARG A 165 -18.07 13.07 12.57
N ASP A 166 -19.18 13.76 12.29
CA ASP A 166 -20.48 13.38 12.86
C ASP A 166 -21.64 13.84 11.96
N GLY A 167 -22.82 13.24 12.19
CA GLY A 167 -24.05 13.64 11.51
C GLY A 167 -24.11 13.34 10.02
N ALA A 168 -23.16 12.59 9.49
CA ALA A 168 -23.00 12.41 8.03
C ALA A 168 -23.99 11.41 7.43
N SER A 169 -24.44 10.42 8.19
CA SER A 169 -25.32 9.36 7.68
C SER A 169 -26.68 9.87 7.23
N ALA A 170 -27.17 10.97 7.81
CA ALA A 170 -28.43 11.60 7.37
C ALA A 170 -28.37 12.14 5.92
N VAL A 171 -27.14 12.51 5.46
CA VAL A 171 -26.93 13.05 4.11
C VAL A 171 -26.40 11.98 3.15
N TYR A 172 -25.48 11.14 3.62
CA TYR A 172 -24.68 10.25 2.77
C TYR A 172 -25.02 8.76 2.92
N GLY A 173 -25.87 8.41 3.87
CA GLY A 173 -26.31 7.03 4.08
C GLY A 173 -25.46 6.25 5.08
N ALA A 174 -25.64 4.93 5.09
CA ALA A 174 -25.09 4.01 6.10
C ALA A 174 -23.55 3.94 6.12
N ASP A 175 -22.91 4.20 4.99
CA ASP A 175 -21.45 4.14 4.85
C ASP A 175 -20.74 5.28 5.57
N ALA A 176 -21.50 6.31 6.00
CA ALA A 176 -20.95 7.52 6.64
C ALA A 176 -21.23 7.58 8.14
N VAL A 177 -21.43 6.44 8.79
CA VAL A 177 -21.71 6.37 10.26
C VAL A 177 -20.51 6.87 11.06
N ALA A 178 -19.29 6.52 10.65
CA ALA A 178 -18.05 6.99 11.29
C ALA A 178 -17.68 8.42 10.87
N GLY A 179 -18.23 8.91 9.76
CA GLY A 179 -17.97 10.22 9.22
C GLY A 179 -17.62 10.20 7.73
N VAL A 180 -17.25 11.36 7.21
CA VAL A 180 -16.92 11.55 5.79
C VAL A 180 -15.55 12.23 5.68
N ILE A 181 -14.74 11.74 4.77
CA ILE A 181 -13.51 12.43 4.33
C ILE A 181 -13.71 12.79 2.85
N ASN A 182 -13.73 14.07 2.56
CA ASN A 182 -13.96 14.57 1.21
C ASN A 182 -12.70 15.30 0.71
N PHE A 183 -12.10 14.76 -0.32
CA PHE A 183 -10.95 15.35 -1.00
C PHE A 183 -11.46 16.32 -2.07
N ILE A 184 -11.10 17.58 -1.92
CA ILE A 184 -11.49 18.63 -2.88
C ILE A 184 -10.27 18.95 -3.74
N THR A 185 -10.40 18.76 -5.04
CA THR A 185 -9.34 19.11 -6.00
C THR A 185 -9.38 20.60 -6.33
N LYS A 186 -8.29 21.12 -6.82
CA LYS A 186 -8.25 22.46 -7.42
C LYS A 186 -9.32 22.55 -8.51
N LYS A 187 -10.01 23.66 -8.57
CA LYS A 187 -11.07 23.87 -9.59
C LYS A 187 -10.49 24.34 -10.93
N THR A 188 -9.46 25.17 -10.86
CA THR A 188 -8.74 25.74 -12.00
C THR A 188 -7.25 25.76 -11.68
N TYR A 189 -6.43 25.80 -12.71
CA TYR A 189 -5.00 26.00 -12.60
C TYR A 189 -4.49 26.67 -13.88
N GLN A 190 -3.54 27.62 -13.72
CA GLN A 190 -2.87 28.27 -14.83
C GLN A 190 -1.36 28.16 -14.65
N GLY A 191 -0.66 27.96 -15.75
CA GLY A 191 0.79 27.84 -15.75
C GLY A 191 1.27 26.40 -15.74
N VAL A 192 2.57 26.23 -15.56
CA VAL A 192 3.22 24.92 -15.51
C VAL A 192 4.07 24.84 -14.25
N GLY A 193 4.04 23.69 -13.61
CA GLY A 193 4.84 23.47 -12.41
C GLY A 193 5.38 22.04 -12.36
N ILE A 194 6.48 21.92 -11.63
CA ILE A 194 7.08 20.62 -11.32
C ILE A 194 7.39 20.61 -9.82
N SER A 195 7.11 19.49 -9.19
CA SER A 195 7.49 19.23 -7.82
C SER A 195 8.28 17.93 -7.77
N ALA A 196 9.36 17.90 -7.03
CA ALA A 196 10.15 16.68 -6.85
C ALA A 196 10.63 16.57 -5.41
N GLY A 197 10.52 15.39 -4.85
CA GLY A 197 10.93 15.08 -3.49
C GLY A 197 11.85 13.87 -3.43
N LEU A 198 12.85 13.97 -2.57
CA LEU A 198 13.75 12.87 -2.26
C LEU A 198 13.88 12.78 -0.74
N LEU A 199 13.63 11.59 -0.21
CA LEU A 199 13.89 11.31 1.21
C LEU A 199 14.81 10.10 1.27
N GLN A 200 15.94 10.28 1.93
CA GLN A 200 16.92 9.21 2.12
C GLN A 200 17.17 9.03 3.61
N PRO A 201 16.67 7.95 4.20
CA PRO A 201 16.93 7.65 5.61
C PRO A 201 18.40 7.33 5.87
N GLU A 202 18.84 7.52 7.11
CA GLU A 202 20.19 7.17 7.55
C GLU A 202 20.48 5.66 7.43
N HIS A 203 19.46 4.83 7.63
CA HIS A 203 19.56 3.37 7.56
C HIS A 203 18.89 2.84 6.30
N LYS A 204 19.39 1.74 5.78
CA LYS A 204 18.96 1.08 4.55
C LYS A 204 17.44 0.88 4.48
N GLY A 205 16.86 1.24 3.34
CA GLY A 205 15.43 1.09 3.05
C GLY A 205 14.57 2.22 3.59
N GLY A 206 13.43 2.43 3.00
CA GLY A 206 12.52 3.52 3.32
C GLY A 206 12.78 4.78 2.50
N ASP A 207 13.69 4.71 1.52
CA ASP A 207 13.93 5.83 0.59
C ASP A 207 12.64 6.15 -0.15
N LYS A 208 12.34 7.43 -0.30
CA LYS A 208 11.18 7.89 -1.07
C LYS A 208 11.63 8.80 -2.21
N GLN A 209 10.99 8.66 -3.33
CA GLN A 209 11.16 9.50 -4.51
C GLN A 209 9.78 9.87 -5.03
N ASP A 210 9.55 11.14 -5.27
CA ASP A 210 8.31 11.58 -5.88
C ASP A 210 8.60 12.66 -6.91
N ILE A 211 7.79 12.67 -7.96
CA ILE A 211 7.79 13.72 -8.97
C ILE A 211 6.36 13.95 -9.45
N SER A 212 5.95 15.21 -9.46
CA SER A 212 4.66 15.63 -10.01
C SER A 212 4.90 16.73 -11.04
N ILE A 213 4.31 16.56 -12.21
CA ILE A 213 4.32 17.55 -13.29
C ILE A 213 2.88 17.97 -13.50
N PHE A 214 2.62 19.25 -13.47
CA PHE A 214 1.27 19.75 -13.60
C PHE A 214 1.24 21.02 -14.47
N GLY A 215 0.17 21.18 -15.19
CA GLY A 215 0.01 22.34 -16.06
C GLY A 215 -1.45 22.64 -16.36
N GLY A 216 -1.72 23.89 -16.64
CA GLY A 216 -3.07 24.32 -16.99
C GLY A 216 -3.07 25.61 -17.80
N TYR A 217 -4.18 25.81 -18.50
CA TYR A 217 -4.37 26.91 -19.43
C TYR A 217 -5.82 27.37 -19.43
N GLY A 218 -6.01 28.66 -19.64
CA GLY A 218 -7.31 29.30 -19.73
C GLY A 218 -7.78 29.88 -18.40
N ASP A 219 -8.58 30.93 -18.49
CA ASP A 219 -9.23 31.60 -17.36
C ASP A 219 -10.75 31.53 -17.54
N LEU A 220 -11.47 31.11 -16.50
CA LEU A 220 -12.91 30.98 -16.57
C LEU A 220 -13.65 32.31 -16.80
N ASP A 221 -13.11 33.39 -16.26
CA ASP A 221 -13.74 34.69 -16.40
C ASP A 221 -13.37 35.39 -17.71
N GLU A 222 -12.11 35.24 -18.18
CA GLU A 222 -11.61 35.88 -19.39
C GLU A 222 -11.80 35.04 -20.65
N ASP A 223 -11.44 33.75 -20.59
CA ASP A 223 -11.46 32.85 -21.75
C ASP A 223 -12.74 31.98 -21.80
N GLY A 224 -13.49 31.90 -20.72
CA GLY A 224 -14.67 31.05 -20.61
C GLY A 224 -14.35 29.58 -20.42
N PHE A 225 -13.09 29.19 -20.23
CA PHE A 225 -12.70 27.81 -19.96
C PHE A 225 -11.40 27.74 -19.16
N ASN A 226 -11.19 26.60 -18.53
CA ASN A 226 -9.89 26.23 -17.96
C ASN A 226 -9.69 24.74 -18.15
N ILE A 227 -8.50 24.33 -18.60
CA ILE A 227 -8.09 22.94 -18.66
C ILE A 227 -6.80 22.79 -17.88
N PHE A 228 -6.71 21.72 -17.07
CA PHE A 228 -5.45 21.43 -16.40
C PHE A 228 -5.28 19.93 -16.19
N GLY A 229 -4.04 19.53 -15.92
CA GLY A 229 -3.75 18.15 -15.62
C GLY A 229 -2.51 18.00 -14.76
N VAL A 230 -2.38 16.81 -14.17
CA VAL A 230 -1.21 16.39 -13.41
C VAL A 230 -0.84 14.95 -13.77
N VAL A 231 0.46 14.70 -13.78
CA VAL A 231 1.05 13.35 -13.76
C VAL A 231 1.90 13.27 -12.51
N ASP A 232 1.64 12.27 -11.68
CA ASP A 232 2.31 12.06 -10.40
C ASP A 232 2.92 10.67 -10.39
N TYR A 233 4.19 10.57 -10.02
CA TYR A 233 4.91 9.31 -9.83
C TYR A 233 5.55 9.31 -8.45
N ARG A 234 5.37 8.23 -7.71
CA ARG A 234 5.96 8.06 -6.38
C ARG A 234 6.49 6.65 -6.22
N ARG A 235 7.63 6.53 -5.57
CA ARG A 235 8.22 5.25 -5.21
C ARG A 235 8.75 5.31 -3.78
N THR A 236 8.44 4.28 -3.00
CA THR A 236 8.99 4.07 -1.66
C THR A 236 9.63 2.70 -1.62
N ASN A 237 10.91 2.64 -1.26
CA ASN A 237 11.60 1.36 -1.07
C ASN A 237 11.24 0.77 0.30
N GLY A 238 11.05 -0.53 0.32
CA GLY A 238 10.69 -1.27 1.53
C GLY A 238 11.79 -1.28 2.59
N ILE A 239 11.41 -1.69 3.80
CA ILE A 239 12.35 -1.86 4.92
C ILE A 239 12.25 -3.29 5.40
N MET A 240 13.39 -3.98 5.47
CA MET A 240 13.46 -5.33 6.07
C MET A 240 13.72 -5.22 7.56
N ALA A 241 13.16 -6.13 8.35
CA ALA A 241 13.36 -6.16 9.80
C ALA A 241 14.84 -6.22 10.20
N LYS A 242 15.64 -6.99 9.45
CA LYS A 242 17.09 -7.10 9.69
C LYS A 242 17.87 -5.79 9.49
N ASP A 243 17.27 -4.80 8.84
CA ASP A 243 17.91 -3.50 8.61
C ASP A 243 17.60 -2.48 9.73
N ARG A 244 16.94 -2.94 10.80
CA ARG A 244 16.62 -2.12 11.99
C ARG A 244 16.94 -2.92 13.24
N LYS A 245 17.82 -2.40 14.10
CA LYS A 245 18.31 -3.07 15.31
C LYS A 245 17.19 -3.63 16.21
N ILE A 246 16.10 -2.88 16.37
CA ILE A 246 14.99 -3.30 17.22
C ILE A 246 14.20 -4.46 16.58
N SER A 247 13.99 -4.38 15.25
CA SER A 247 13.20 -5.39 14.51
C SER A 247 14.00 -6.65 14.20
N GLU A 248 15.33 -6.53 14.04
CA GLU A 248 16.24 -7.64 13.78
C GLU A 248 16.17 -8.71 14.90
N ARG A 249 15.92 -8.29 16.12
CA ARG A 249 15.79 -9.19 17.27
C ARG A 249 14.56 -10.11 17.12
N GLY A 250 13.55 -9.70 16.35
CA GLY A 250 12.42 -10.55 15.99
C GLY A 250 11.55 -11.00 17.17
N GLY A 251 11.47 -10.20 18.20
CA GLY A 251 10.72 -10.56 19.40
C GLY A 251 11.48 -11.50 20.33
N VAL A 252 12.78 -11.72 20.09
CA VAL A 252 13.65 -12.47 21.02
C VAL A 252 14.20 -11.49 22.03
N LEU A 253 13.52 -11.38 23.15
CA LEU A 253 13.82 -10.40 24.22
C LEU A 253 13.96 -11.15 25.55
N PRO A 254 15.11 -11.81 25.79
CA PRO A 254 15.31 -12.64 26.99
C PRO A 254 15.12 -11.85 28.29
N GLU A 255 15.44 -10.57 28.27
CA GLU A 255 15.27 -9.67 29.41
C GLU A 255 13.79 -9.46 29.78
N LEU A 256 12.89 -9.76 28.88
CA LEU A 256 11.43 -9.70 29.12
C LEU A 256 10.78 -11.09 29.16
N GLY A 257 11.59 -12.15 29.07
CA GLY A 257 11.09 -13.52 29.01
C GLY A 257 10.35 -13.85 27.70
N LEU A 258 10.61 -13.09 26.65
CA LEU A 258 9.95 -13.28 25.35
C LEU A 258 10.86 -14.03 24.38
N ASP A 259 10.30 -15.09 23.78
CA ASP A 259 10.98 -15.88 22.74
C ASP A 259 10.05 -16.00 21.53
N GLY A 260 10.27 -15.17 20.53
CA GLY A 260 9.50 -15.17 19.28
C GLY A 260 10.07 -16.08 18.19
N ARG A 261 11.03 -16.95 18.53
CA ARG A 261 11.61 -17.87 17.55
C ARG A 261 10.58 -18.93 17.11
N SER A 262 10.69 -19.34 15.86
CA SER A 262 9.80 -20.32 15.25
C SER A 262 10.39 -21.73 15.34
N ALA A 263 9.55 -22.70 15.66
CA ALA A 263 9.92 -24.12 15.60
C ALA A 263 9.81 -24.69 14.18
N ASN A 264 9.22 -23.95 13.23
CA ASN A 264 9.32 -24.29 11.80
C ASN A 264 10.66 -23.78 11.30
N THR A 265 11.55 -24.71 10.98
CA THR A 265 12.98 -24.43 10.78
C THR A 265 13.46 -24.97 9.43
N PHE A 266 14.55 -24.38 8.93
CA PHE A 266 15.20 -24.79 7.67
C PHE A 266 15.80 -26.20 7.81
N THR A 267 16.35 -26.52 8.99
CA THR A 267 16.68 -27.87 9.39
C THR A 267 15.46 -28.38 10.15
N SER A 268 14.56 -29.08 9.47
CA SER A 268 13.25 -29.40 10.02
C SER A 268 13.29 -30.04 11.41
N ASN A 269 12.42 -29.60 12.28
CA ASN A 269 12.03 -30.41 13.43
C ASN A 269 10.97 -31.41 12.99
N PHE A 270 10.79 -32.46 13.77
CA PHE A 270 9.78 -33.47 13.52
C PHE A 270 9.01 -33.82 14.80
N TYR A 271 7.88 -34.49 14.60
CA TYR A 271 7.09 -35.11 15.66
C TYR A 271 6.65 -36.49 15.18
N ASP A 272 6.88 -37.52 16.02
CA ASP A 272 6.40 -38.87 15.80
C ASP A 272 5.03 -39.00 16.46
N PRO A 273 3.94 -39.16 15.70
CA PRO A 273 2.59 -39.17 16.26
C PRO A 273 2.26 -40.43 17.10
N ILE A 274 3.07 -41.52 17.00
CA ILE A 274 2.85 -42.75 17.73
C ILE A 274 3.63 -42.74 19.06
N SER A 275 4.92 -42.46 19.00
CA SER A 275 5.75 -42.46 20.22
C SER A 275 5.67 -41.13 21.01
N GLY A 276 5.19 -40.04 20.40
CA GLY A 276 5.18 -38.73 21.01
C GLY A 276 6.54 -38.00 21.00
N VAL A 277 7.56 -38.63 20.42
CA VAL A 277 8.91 -38.05 20.38
C VAL A 277 8.95 -36.86 19.40
N SER A 278 9.46 -35.74 19.88
CA SER A 278 9.81 -34.58 19.06
C SER A 278 11.33 -34.42 19.04
N GLY A 279 11.86 -33.95 17.92
CA GLY A 279 13.31 -33.76 17.82
C GLY A 279 13.76 -33.12 16.52
N ASN A 280 15.08 -33.00 16.44
CA ASN A 280 15.79 -32.64 15.22
C ASN A 280 17.05 -33.48 15.19
N PRO A 281 17.36 -34.17 14.07
CA PRO A 281 18.49 -35.10 14.02
C PRO A 281 19.85 -34.46 14.35
N TYR A 282 20.02 -33.18 14.05
CA TYR A 282 21.28 -32.46 14.25
C TYR A 282 21.32 -31.69 15.58
N ALA A 283 20.16 -31.26 16.08
CA ALA A 283 20.08 -30.47 17.31
C ALA A 283 20.52 -31.25 18.57
N GLN A 284 20.50 -32.57 18.52
CA GLN A 284 21.01 -33.43 19.60
C GLN A 284 22.49 -33.19 19.86
N ASN A 285 23.23 -32.77 18.82
CA ASN A 285 24.66 -32.45 18.90
C ASN A 285 24.88 -30.94 18.98
N GLY A 286 23.85 -30.15 19.29
CA GLY A 286 23.94 -28.71 19.42
C GLY A 286 24.02 -27.95 18.09
N GLN A 287 23.70 -28.61 16.97
CA GLN A 287 23.84 -28.02 15.63
C GLN A 287 22.49 -27.81 14.97
N CYS A 288 22.35 -26.68 14.29
CA CYS A 288 21.26 -26.41 13.36
C CYS A 288 21.90 -25.87 12.09
N LEU A 289 21.48 -26.37 10.94
CA LEU A 289 22.18 -26.12 9.67
C LEU A 289 21.61 -24.90 8.93
N GLY A 290 20.45 -24.42 9.33
CA GLY A 290 19.76 -23.32 8.65
C GLY A 290 20.22 -21.93 9.09
N PRO A 291 19.92 -20.91 8.30
CA PRO A 291 20.28 -19.54 8.66
C PRO A 291 19.47 -19.04 9.87
N ALA A 292 20.13 -18.32 10.77
CA ALA A 292 19.51 -17.75 11.97
C ALA A 292 18.83 -18.78 12.89
N GLU A 293 19.35 -20.01 12.91
CA GLU A 293 18.87 -21.10 13.76
C GLU A 293 19.78 -21.30 14.99
N SER A 294 19.17 -21.78 16.07
CA SER A 294 19.86 -22.16 17.29
C SER A 294 19.26 -23.44 17.86
N ALA A 295 20.14 -24.30 18.40
CA ALA A 295 19.72 -25.57 19.00
C ALA A 295 19.37 -25.36 20.46
N GLU A 296 18.24 -25.91 20.89
CA GLU A 296 17.83 -25.89 22.29
C GLU A 296 16.97 -27.13 22.59
N LYS A 297 17.35 -27.88 23.61
CA LYS A 297 16.61 -29.06 24.10
C LYS A 297 16.29 -30.08 22.99
N GLY A 298 17.24 -30.31 22.04
CA GLY A 298 17.08 -31.25 20.97
C GLY A 298 16.22 -30.80 19.79
N LEU A 299 15.87 -29.53 19.74
CA LEU A 299 15.10 -28.90 18.65
C LEU A 299 15.90 -27.73 18.09
N CYS A 300 15.59 -27.35 16.87
CA CYS A 300 16.05 -26.11 16.24
C CYS A 300 14.98 -25.03 16.34
N TYR A 301 15.40 -23.80 16.51
CA TYR A 301 14.53 -22.61 16.54
C TYR A 301 15.11 -21.53 15.61
N ALA A 302 14.28 -20.93 14.79
CA ALA A 302 14.70 -19.93 13.80
C ALA A 302 14.13 -18.54 14.14
N ASN A 303 14.97 -17.51 14.08
CA ASN A 303 14.50 -16.12 14.16
C ASN A 303 13.98 -15.68 12.78
N THR A 304 12.77 -16.09 12.47
CA THR A 304 12.14 -15.80 11.17
C THR A 304 11.60 -14.37 11.09
N GLN A 305 11.38 -13.72 12.22
CA GLN A 305 10.90 -12.33 12.23
C GLN A 305 11.94 -11.36 11.63
N ALA A 306 13.23 -11.68 11.81
CA ALA A 306 14.30 -10.90 11.18
C ALA A 306 14.24 -10.90 9.64
N LEU A 307 13.57 -11.91 9.08
CA LEU A 307 13.49 -12.11 7.62
C LEU A 307 12.32 -11.37 6.96
N ILE A 308 11.40 -10.79 7.73
CA ILE A 308 10.21 -10.15 7.16
C ILE A 308 10.47 -8.70 6.74
N GLY A 309 9.68 -8.23 5.76
CA GLY A 309 9.59 -6.81 5.45
C GLY A 309 8.69 -6.12 6.45
N ILE A 310 9.17 -5.08 7.09
CA ILE A 310 8.35 -4.27 8.02
C ILE A 310 7.71 -3.06 7.33
N LYS A 311 8.19 -2.73 6.14
CA LYS A 311 7.51 -1.85 5.19
C LYS A 311 7.62 -2.47 3.81
N PRO A 312 6.57 -2.43 2.99
CA PRO A 312 6.64 -2.91 1.61
C PRO A 312 7.33 -1.93 0.67
N ASP A 313 7.73 -2.40 -0.50
CA ASP A 313 8.02 -1.51 -1.63
C ASP A 313 6.68 -1.06 -2.22
N VAL A 314 6.55 0.25 -2.49
CA VAL A 314 5.33 0.83 -3.05
C VAL A 314 5.69 1.71 -4.24
N GLU A 315 4.98 1.51 -5.35
CA GLU A 315 5.11 2.37 -6.53
C GLU A 315 3.71 2.84 -6.95
N ASN A 316 3.54 4.14 -7.12
CA ASN A 316 2.27 4.75 -7.51
C ASN A 316 2.47 5.64 -8.73
N VAL A 317 1.54 5.52 -9.68
CA VAL A 317 1.41 6.44 -10.82
C VAL A 317 -0.02 6.97 -10.80
N SER A 318 -0.19 8.29 -10.93
CA SER A 318 -1.52 8.89 -11.05
C SER A 318 -1.52 9.94 -12.17
N VAL A 319 -2.62 9.99 -12.88
CA VAL A 319 -2.88 11.02 -13.90
C VAL A 319 -4.26 11.62 -13.62
N LEU A 320 -4.34 12.95 -13.62
CA LEU A 320 -5.62 13.64 -13.53
C LEU A 320 -5.67 14.69 -14.65
N GLY A 321 -6.78 14.74 -15.36
CA GLY A 321 -7.11 15.79 -16.29
C GLY A 321 -8.49 16.34 -15.97
N ARG A 322 -8.62 17.67 -15.96
CA ARG A 322 -9.90 18.34 -15.71
C ARG A 322 -10.07 19.51 -16.68
N GLY A 323 -11.26 19.58 -17.26
CA GLY A 323 -11.71 20.71 -18.07
C GLY A 323 -12.95 21.32 -17.43
N THR A 324 -13.01 22.64 -17.38
CA THR A 324 -14.18 23.40 -16.96
C THR A 324 -14.50 24.40 -18.08
N TYR A 325 -15.74 24.43 -18.52
CA TYR A 325 -16.22 25.32 -19.55
C TYR A 325 -17.42 26.13 -19.04
N LYS A 326 -17.36 27.42 -19.21
CA LYS A 326 -18.41 28.37 -18.80
C LYS A 326 -19.54 28.33 -19.85
N VAL A 327 -20.63 27.63 -19.53
CA VAL A 327 -21.80 27.53 -20.43
C VAL A 327 -22.48 28.90 -20.53
N ASN A 328 -22.57 29.60 -19.39
CA ASN A 328 -23.00 30.98 -19.27
C ASN A 328 -22.44 31.54 -17.95
N ASP A 329 -22.76 32.79 -17.64
CA ASP A 329 -22.19 33.49 -16.44
C ASP A 329 -22.47 32.77 -15.13
N ASN A 330 -23.48 31.91 -15.09
CA ASN A 330 -23.91 31.27 -13.85
C ASN A 330 -23.73 29.74 -13.88
N LEU A 331 -23.34 29.13 -15.00
CA LEU A 331 -23.34 27.67 -15.16
C LEU A 331 -22.08 27.18 -15.86
N ASN A 332 -21.39 26.25 -15.23
CA ASN A 332 -20.19 25.61 -15.76
C ASN A 332 -20.45 24.13 -16.09
N ALA A 333 -19.89 23.67 -17.20
CA ALA A 333 -19.77 22.25 -17.52
C ALA A 333 -18.37 21.77 -17.12
N ILE A 334 -18.30 20.56 -16.55
CA ILE A 334 -17.06 20.00 -16.00
C ILE A 334 -16.88 18.60 -16.59
N GLY A 335 -15.66 18.33 -17.09
CA GLY A 335 -15.19 17.00 -17.43
C GLY A 335 -13.96 16.67 -16.64
N GLU A 336 -13.86 15.47 -16.08
CA GLU A 336 -12.70 15.05 -15.28
C GLU A 336 -12.38 13.59 -15.55
N TYR A 337 -11.10 13.29 -15.75
CA TYR A 337 -10.60 11.92 -15.87
C TYR A 337 -9.47 11.71 -14.89
N ILE A 338 -9.53 10.60 -14.16
CA ILE A 338 -8.48 10.17 -13.25
C ILE A 338 -8.10 8.73 -13.58
N TYR A 339 -6.81 8.49 -13.71
CA TYR A 339 -6.19 7.17 -13.74
C TYR A 339 -5.23 7.06 -12.57
N SER A 340 -5.21 5.92 -11.90
CA SER A 340 -4.18 5.63 -10.92
C SER A 340 -3.83 4.16 -10.94
N ARG A 341 -2.55 3.88 -10.65
CA ARG A 341 -2.03 2.53 -10.49
C ARG A 341 -1.11 2.51 -9.28
N SER A 342 -1.38 1.57 -8.38
CA SER A 342 -0.58 1.33 -7.18
C SER A 342 -0.05 -0.11 -7.23
N GLU A 343 1.25 -0.27 -7.07
CA GLU A 343 1.92 -1.57 -6.99
C GLU A 343 2.59 -1.69 -5.62
N VAL A 344 2.27 -2.76 -4.89
CA VAL A 344 2.81 -3.01 -3.54
C VAL A 344 3.49 -4.38 -3.55
N ILE A 345 4.77 -4.42 -3.15
CA ILE A 345 5.53 -5.68 -3.05
C ILE A 345 5.82 -5.95 -1.58
N THR A 346 5.25 -7.04 -1.07
CA THR A 346 5.45 -7.49 0.31
C THR A 346 6.44 -8.65 0.37
N SER A 347 7.18 -8.72 1.47
CA SER A 347 8.13 -9.79 1.73
C SER A 347 7.89 -10.38 3.11
N VAL A 348 7.56 -11.67 3.16
CA VAL A 348 7.38 -12.39 4.42
C VAL A 348 8.42 -13.50 4.52
N ALA A 349 8.63 -14.01 5.73
CA ALA A 349 9.54 -15.12 5.98
C ALA A 349 9.20 -16.33 5.08
N PRO A 350 10.19 -17.16 4.74
CA PRO A 350 9.98 -18.35 3.91
C PRO A 350 8.84 -19.24 4.40
N ASP A 351 8.22 -19.95 3.48
CA ASP A 351 6.96 -20.68 3.70
C ASP A 351 7.09 -21.75 4.81
N PRO A 352 6.25 -21.70 5.86
CA PRO A 352 6.29 -22.69 6.93
C PRO A 352 5.29 -23.82 6.70
N PHE A 353 5.67 -25.03 7.07
CA PHE A 353 4.81 -26.22 7.08
C PHE A 353 4.83 -26.84 8.47
N SER A 354 3.67 -27.05 9.07
CA SER A 354 3.58 -27.52 10.46
C SER A 354 2.37 -28.41 10.72
N ARG A 355 2.49 -29.24 11.75
CA ARG A 355 1.44 -30.20 12.14
C ARG A 355 0.14 -29.51 12.63
N GLY A 356 0.24 -28.32 13.18
CA GLY A 356 -0.90 -27.63 13.79
C GLY A 356 -1.97 -27.17 12.81
N ASN A 357 -1.69 -27.23 11.52
CA ASN A 357 -2.62 -26.79 10.48
C ASN A 357 -2.68 -27.82 9.34
N LEU A 358 -3.85 -28.39 9.14
CA LEU A 358 -4.07 -29.42 8.11
C LEU A 358 -3.70 -28.95 6.70
N SER A 359 -3.89 -27.67 6.42
CA SER A 359 -3.55 -27.11 5.10
C SER A 359 -2.05 -27.05 4.86
N THR A 360 -1.23 -27.01 5.91
CA THR A 360 0.24 -26.94 5.81
C THR A 360 0.95 -28.18 6.35
N ARG A 361 0.21 -29.19 6.84
CA ARG A 361 0.82 -30.42 7.37
C ARG A 361 1.49 -31.22 6.25
N VAL A 362 2.75 -31.59 6.45
CA VAL A 362 3.50 -32.52 5.59
C VAL A 362 4.18 -33.57 6.45
N THR A 363 4.39 -34.76 5.85
CA THR A 363 4.96 -35.91 6.55
C THR A 363 6.15 -36.47 5.80
N LEU A 364 7.08 -37.06 6.56
CA LEU A 364 8.22 -37.82 6.02
C LEU A 364 7.93 -39.30 6.20
N PRO A 365 7.86 -40.10 5.11
CA PRO A 365 7.63 -41.56 5.22
C PRO A 365 8.78 -42.24 5.95
N SER A 366 8.46 -43.37 6.60
CA SER A 366 9.45 -44.15 7.36
C SER A 366 10.51 -44.85 6.47
N ASP A 367 10.18 -45.08 5.21
CA ASP A 367 11.11 -45.68 4.23
C ASP A 367 11.93 -44.62 3.47
N SER A 368 11.74 -43.33 3.77
CA SER A 368 12.53 -42.26 3.17
C SER A 368 14.03 -42.41 3.49
N PRO A 369 14.93 -42.20 2.54
CA PRO A 369 16.37 -42.23 2.82
C PRO A 369 16.79 -41.17 3.87
N TYR A 370 15.95 -40.14 4.07
CA TYR A 370 16.18 -39.08 5.04
C TYR A 370 15.49 -39.30 6.38
N TYR A 371 14.80 -40.42 6.56
CA TYR A 371 14.22 -40.77 7.88
C TYR A 371 15.38 -40.97 8.88
N PRO A 372 15.31 -40.38 10.11
CA PRO A 372 16.41 -40.46 11.05
C PRO A 372 16.80 -41.92 11.38
N GLY A 373 18.02 -42.28 11.01
CA GLY A 373 18.52 -43.63 11.20
C GLY A 373 18.59 -44.48 9.93
N ASN A 374 18.04 -44.04 8.79
CA ASN A 374 18.12 -44.77 7.51
C ASN A 374 19.45 -44.52 6.74
N GLY A 375 20.47 -43.96 7.39
CA GLY A 375 21.84 -43.90 6.90
C GLY A 375 22.33 -42.52 6.52
N ILE A 376 21.47 -41.62 5.99
CA ILE A 376 21.89 -40.26 5.55
C ILE A 376 21.81 -39.30 6.72
N VAL A 377 20.76 -39.40 7.52
CA VAL A 377 20.46 -38.50 8.62
C VAL A 377 20.73 -39.20 9.95
N PRO A 378 21.34 -38.53 10.95
CA PRO A 378 21.62 -39.13 12.26
C PRO A 378 20.37 -39.74 12.88
N SER A 379 20.56 -40.88 13.56
CA SER A 379 19.46 -41.58 14.25
C SER A 379 18.98 -40.79 15.46
N VAL A 380 17.70 -40.89 15.77
CA VAL A 380 17.09 -40.35 16.99
C VAL A 380 16.43 -41.47 17.75
N LYS A 381 16.72 -41.58 19.05
CA LYS A 381 16.20 -42.63 19.91
C LYS A 381 14.69 -42.46 20.15
N GLY A 382 13.98 -43.58 20.23
CA GLY A 382 12.59 -43.64 20.66
C GLY A 382 11.57 -43.43 19.55
N LEU A 383 12.00 -43.41 18.29
CA LEU A 383 11.07 -43.33 17.14
C LEU A 383 10.32 -44.66 16.99
N SER A 384 9.03 -44.55 16.67
CA SER A 384 8.14 -45.69 16.48
C SER A 384 8.31 -46.39 15.13
N GLY A 385 8.94 -45.73 14.16
CA GLY A 385 8.97 -46.18 12.77
C GLY A 385 7.77 -45.71 11.95
N ALA A 386 6.90 -44.87 12.51
CA ALA A 386 5.78 -44.26 11.79
C ALA A 386 6.24 -43.04 10.99
N PRO A 387 5.47 -42.64 9.97
CA PRO A 387 5.78 -41.37 9.29
C PRO A 387 5.84 -40.17 10.26
N LEU A 388 6.83 -39.32 10.09
CA LEU A 388 7.05 -38.17 10.97
C LEU A 388 6.33 -36.90 10.44
N GLU A 389 5.62 -36.20 11.29
CA GLU A 389 5.07 -34.89 10.99
C GLU A 389 6.19 -33.85 11.08
N LEU A 390 6.36 -33.02 10.03
CA LEU A 390 7.47 -32.07 9.97
C LEU A 390 7.05 -30.65 10.42
N TYR A 391 8.01 -29.96 11.00
CA TYR A 391 8.00 -28.51 11.22
C TYR A 391 9.06 -27.92 10.30
N LEU A 392 8.68 -27.72 9.04
CA LEU A 392 9.58 -27.41 7.94
C LEU A 392 9.49 -25.92 7.56
N ARG A 393 10.59 -25.35 7.16
CA ARG A 393 10.62 -24.02 6.53
C ARG A 393 11.34 -24.12 5.18
N SER A 394 10.73 -23.49 4.18
CA SER A 394 11.21 -23.51 2.79
C SER A 394 12.59 -22.86 2.65
N HIS A 395 13.45 -23.45 1.83
CA HIS A 395 14.70 -22.82 1.38
C HIS A 395 14.54 -22.03 0.07
N ALA A 396 13.31 -21.89 -0.45
CA ALA A 396 13.04 -21.11 -1.68
C ALA A 396 13.21 -19.59 -1.48
N GLY A 397 13.60 -19.16 -0.28
CA GLY A 397 13.71 -17.76 0.08
C GLY A 397 12.39 -17.18 0.59
N ASN A 398 12.36 -15.88 0.84
CA ASN A 398 11.17 -15.19 1.32
C ASN A 398 10.00 -15.33 0.35
N ARG A 399 8.80 -15.45 0.91
CA ARG A 399 7.58 -15.33 0.12
C ARG A 399 7.41 -13.87 -0.28
N ILE A 400 7.46 -13.62 -1.57
CA ILE A 400 7.27 -12.29 -2.14
C ILE A 400 5.98 -12.30 -2.93
N ALA A 401 5.07 -11.42 -2.55
CA ALA A 401 3.81 -11.20 -3.26
C ALA A 401 3.77 -9.77 -3.80
N LYS A 402 3.09 -9.60 -4.92
CA LYS A 402 2.88 -8.33 -5.57
C LYS A 402 1.38 -8.10 -5.73
N SER A 403 0.88 -7.03 -5.14
CA SER A 403 -0.50 -6.57 -5.30
C SER A 403 -0.51 -5.36 -6.23
N ILE A 404 -1.40 -5.37 -7.21
CA ILE A 404 -1.57 -4.28 -8.18
C ILE A 404 -3.02 -3.82 -8.08
N ASN A 405 -3.22 -2.52 -7.92
CA ASN A 405 -4.54 -1.88 -7.95
C ASN A 405 -4.52 -0.82 -9.04
N GLU A 406 -5.47 -0.88 -9.97
CA GLU A 406 -5.65 0.11 -11.03
C GLU A 406 -7.06 0.69 -10.94
N SER A 407 -7.19 1.98 -11.19
CA SER A 407 -8.48 2.67 -11.14
C SER A 407 -8.59 3.70 -12.26
N HIS A 408 -9.77 3.71 -12.89
CA HIS A 408 -10.17 4.72 -13.86
C HIS A 408 -11.44 5.38 -13.36
N ARG A 409 -11.52 6.70 -13.46
CA ARG A 409 -12.71 7.45 -13.11
C ARG A 409 -12.94 8.54 -14.16
N LEU A 410 -14.11 8.54 -14.75
CA LEU A 410 -14.57 9.57 -15.69
C LEU A 410 -15.79 10.27 -15.09
N PHE A 411 -15.77 11.57 -15.06
CA PHE A 411 -16.88 12.38 -14.58
C PHE A 411 -17.24 13.44 -15.62
N ALA A 412 -18.54 13.65 -15.80
CA ALA A 412 -19.08 14.79 -16.58
C ALA A 412 -20.28 15.36 -15.83
N GLY A 413 -20.32 16.68 -15.70
CA GLY A 413 -21.39 17.32 -14.92
C GLY A 413 -21.55 18.82 -15.15
N LEU A 414 -22.54 19.36 -14.47
CA LEU A 414 -22.88 20.80 -14.48
C LEU A 414 -22.89 21.31 -13.03
N GLU A 415 -22.32 22.50 -12.83
CA GLU A 415 -22.30 23.17 -11.51
C GLU A 415 -22.56 24.66 -11.71
N GLY A 416 -23.50 25.25 -10.94
CA GLY A 416 -23.76 26.67 -11.05
C GLY A 416 -25.11 27.09 -10.48
N ASP A 417 -25.56 28.28 -10.88
CA ASP A 417 -26.87 28.81 -10.48
C ASP A 417 -27.83 28.74 -11.67
N VAL A 418 -29.00 28.16 -11.42
CA VAL A 418 -30.09 28.08 -12.39
C VAL A 418 -31.35 28.62 -11.71
N TRP A 419 -31.80 29.80 -12.18
CA TRP A 419 -33.00 30.48 -11.64
C TRP A 419 -32.91 30.79 -10.14
N GLY A 420 -31.74 31.10 -9.62
CA GLY A 420 -31.52 31.39 -8.19
C GLY A 420 -31.45 30.17 -7.31
N TRP A 421 -31.25 28.99 -7.92
CA TRP A 421 -31.01 27.73 -7.23
C TRP A 421 -29.60 27.23 -7.54
N ASP A 422 -28.85 26.85 -6.55
CA ASP A 422 -27.56 26.19 -6.71
C ASP A 422 -27.77 24.78 -7.27
N LEU A 423 -27.34 24.53 -8.49
CA LEU A 423 -27.38 23.24 -9.17
C LEU A 423 -26.03 22.55 -9.09
N ASN A 424 -26.02 21.27 -8.80
CA ASN A 424 -24.85 20.40 -8.93
C ASN A 424 -25.35 19.03 -9.39
N THR A 425 -24.92 18.61 -10.58
CA THR A 425 -25.38 17.36 -11.17
C THR A 425 -24.29 16.73 -12.04
N GLY A 426 -24.34 15.42 -12.20
CA GLY A 426 -23.38 14.78 -13.08
C GLY A 426 -23.51 13.27 -13.12
N VAL A 427 -22.68 12.69 -13.98
CA VAL A 427 -22.55 11.24 -14.13
C VAL A 427 -21.08 10.88 -13.92
N THR A 428 -20.85 9.89 -13.09
CA THR A 428 -19.52 9.32 -12.83
C THR A 428 -19.52 7.85 -13.29
N TYR A 429 -18.58 7.49 -14.14
CA TYR A 429 -18.21 6.11 -14.39
C TYR A 429 -16.89 5.84 -13.70
N ALA A 430 -16.80 4.74 -12.96
CA ALA A 430 -15.58 4.35 -12.27
C ALA A 430 -15.36 2.84 -12.41
N LYS A 431 -14.12 2.46 -12.68
CA LYS A 431 -13.68 1.07 -12.78
C LYS A 431 -12.45 0.90 -11.90
N SER A 432 -12.44 -0.16 -11.10
CA SER A 432 -11.32 -0.52 -10.24
C SER A 432 -10.96 -1.99 -10.49
N GLU A 433 -9.68 -2.27 -10.66
CA GLU A 433 -9.15 -3.62 -10.89
C GLU A 433 -8.06 -3.88 -9.87
N ALA A 434 -8.09 -5.07 -9.26
CA ALA A 434 -7.08 -5.47 -8.30
C ALA A 434 -6.63 -6.89 -8.59
N SER A 435 -5.33 -7.16 -8.46
CA SER A 435 -4.78 -8.49 -8.63
C SER A 435 -3.61 -8.75 -7.68
N ASP A 436 -3.51 -10.00 -7.24
CA ASP A 436 -2.42 -10.49 -6.42
C ASP A 436 -1.63 -11.57 -7.15
N ASN A 437 -0.31 -11.45 -7.07
CA ASN A 437 0.62 -12.33 -7.76
C ASN A 437 1.67 -12.87 -6.78
N PHE A 438 1.91 -14.19 -6.81
CA PHE A 438 3.09 -14.77 -6.18
C PHE A 438 4.30 -14.54 -7.08
N VAL A 439 5.30 -13.87 -6.55
CA VAL A 439 6.56 -13.60 -7.26
C VAL A 439 7.55 -14.74 -7.03
N THR A 440 7.72 -15.14 -5.76
CA THR A 440 8.61 -16.24 -5.38
C THR A 440 8.31 -16.68 -3.95
N GLY A 441 8.87 -17.86 -3.57
CA GLY A 441 8.93 -18.34 -2.19
C GLY A 441 7.69 -19.05 -1.67
N GLN A 442 6.57 -18.96 -2.36
CA GLN A 442 5.36 -19.70 -2.02
C GLN A 442 5.46 -21.12 -2.59
N LEU A 443 5.21 -22.15 -1.79
CA LEU A 443 5.35 -23.54 -2.23
C LEU A 443 4.00 -24.21 -2.54
N ASN A 444 4.03 -25.12 -3.48
CA ASN A 444 2.93 -26.05 -3.73
C ASN A 444 3.03 -27.22 -2.75
N LYS A 445 2.07 -27.33 -1.84
CA LYS A 445 2.06 -28.37 -0.79
C LYS A 445 2.06 -29.80 -1.37
N THR A 446 1.27 -30.04 -2.43
CA THR A 446 1.18 -31.35 -3.05
C THR A 446 2.55 -31.77 -3.61
N LYS A 447 3.16 -30.90 -4.40
CA LYS A 447 4.51 -31.15 -4.94
C LYS A 447 5.54 -31.36 -3.82
N LEU A 448 5.43 -30.58 -2.73
CA LEU A 448 6.32 -30.72 -1.58
C LEU A 448 6.15 -32.13 -0.94
N GLN A 449 4.91 -32.56 -0.69
CA GLN A 449 4.64 -33.87 -0.13
C GLN A 449 5.13 -34.99 -1.06
N ASP A 450 4.93 -34.83 -2.38
CA ASP A 450 5.42 -35.80 -3.37
C ASP A 450 6.97 -35.89 -3.35
N ALA A 451 7.66 -34.77 -3.21
CA ALA A 451 9.13 -34.73 -3.12
C ALA A 451 9.65 -35.38 -1.83
N LEU A 452 8.89 -35.27 -0.74
CA LEU A 452 9.20 -36.00 0.51
C LEU A 452 8.95 -37.52 0.36
N ASN A 453 7.84 -37.89 -0.27
CA ASN A 453 7.44 -39.27 -0.47
C ASN A 453 8.42 -40.05 -1.35
N ASN A 454 8.92 -39.42 -2.41
CA ASN A 454 9.84 -40.06 -3.35
C ASN A 454 11.32 -39.89 -2.99
N GLY A 455 11.61 -39.23 -1.86
CA GLY A 455 12.98 -39.04 -1.37
C GLY A 455 13.85 -38.09 -2.18
N THR A 456 13.26 -37.20 -2.98
CA THR A 456 14.03 -36.21 -3.74
C THR A 456 14.33 -34.94 -2.90
N LEU A 457 13.56 -34.72 -1.83
CA LEU A 457 13.75 -33.59 -0.92
C LEU A 457 14.26 -34.05 0.44
N ASN A 458 15.41 -33.55 0.86
CA ASN A 458 15.94 -33.73 2.21
C ASN A 458 15.38 -32.61 3.14
N PRO A 459 14.47 -32.92 4.09
CA PRO A 459 13.94 -31.87 4.96
C PRO A 459 14.93 -31.42 6.05
N PHE A 460 16.03 -32.14 6.25
CA PHE A 460 16.98 -31.88 7.32
C PHE A 460 18.29 -31.27 6.82
N GLY A 461 18.44 -31.05 5.52
CA GLY A 461 19.69 -30.50 4.97
C GLY A 461 19.62 -30.24 3.47
N GLU A 462 20.77 -30.34 2.82
CA GLU A 462 20.85 -30.15 1.38
C GLU A 462 20.22 -31.34 0.64
N SER A 463 19.50 -31.08 -0.42
CA SER A 463 18.93 -32.09 -1.32
C SER A 463 19.89 -32.30 -2.51
N SER A 464 19.76 -33.43 -3.18
CA SER A 464 20.58 -33.79 -4.34
C SER A 464 20.39 -32.79 -5.50
N ASP A 465 19.17 -32.30 -5.70
CA ASP A 465 18.90 -31.24 -6.68
C ASP A 465 18.93 -29.86 -5.97
N PRO A 466 19.91 -29.01 -6.26
CA PRO A 466 19.98 -27.67 -5.65
C PRO A 466 18.83 -26.75 -6.06
N ASN A 467 18.10 -27.09 -7.12
CA ASN A 467 16.96 -26.29 -7.60
C ASN A 467 15.63 -26.81 -7.10
N ILE A 468 15.61 -27.86 -6.30
CA ILE A 468 14.37 -28.52 -5.86
C ILE A 468 13.36 -27.51 -5.29
N TRP A 469 13.81 -26.61 -4.43
CA TRP A 469 12.94 -25.62 -3.77
C TRP A 469 12.30 -24.65 -4.77
N ASN A 470 13.05 -24.24 -5.81
CA ASN A 470 12.52 -23.39 -6.88
C ASN A 470 11.48 -24.15 -7.72
N ASN A 471 11.71 -25.44 -7.97
CA ASN A 471 10.81 -26.29 -8.74
C ASN A 471 9.48 -26.54 -8.01
N LEU A 472 9.51 -26.48 -6.67
CA LEU A 472 8.32 -26.60 -5.82
C LEU A 472 7.55 -25.30 -5.69
N SER A 473 8.13 -24.17 -6.12
CA SER A 473 7.53 -22.84 -5.94
C SER A 473 6.38 -22.59 -6.92
N VAL A 474 5.40 -21.86 -6.42
CA VAL A 474 4.26 -21.33 -7.20
C VAL A 474 4.54 -19.89 -7.57
N LYS A 475 4.24 -19.53 -8.81
CA LYS A 475 4.38 -18.16 -9.33
C LYS A 475 3.16 -17.78 -10.17
N GLY A 476 2.89 -16.49 -10.27
CA GLY A 476 1.82 -15.96 -11.11
C GLY A 476 0.63 -15.45 -10.34
N LYS A 477 -0.36 -15.01 -11.08
CA LYS A 477 -1.60 -14.42 -10.54
C LYS A 477 -2.41 -15.51 -9.82
N TYR A 478 -2.83 -15.23 -8.59
CA TYR A 478 -3.65 -16.16 -7.82
C TYR A 478 -5.00 -15.55 -7.39
N ASN A 479 -5.13 -14.23 -7.52
CA ASN A 479 -6.36 -13.55 -7.13
C ASN A 479 -6.57 -12.36 -8.05
N GLU A 480 -7.81 -12.10 -8.46
CA GLU A 480 -8.15 -10.99 -9.34
C GLU A 480 -9.61 -10.62 -9.15
N ALA A 481 -9.89 -9.33 -9.16
CA ALA A 481 -11.26 -8.83 -9.09
C ALA A 481 -11.38 -7.51 -9.82
N THR A 482 -12.55 -7.24 -10.36
CA THR A 482 -12.91 -5.99 -11.04
C THR A 482 -14.24 -5.50 -10.46
N LEU A 483 -14.31 -4.20 -10.23
CA LEU A 483 -15.54 -3.52 -9.83
C LEU A 483 -15.78 -2.36 -10.76
N GLU A 484 -16.97 -2.28 -11.34
CA GLU A 484 -17.40 -1.17 -12.17
C GLU A 484 -18.64 -0.54 -11.56
N SER A 485 -18.75 0.77 -11.66
CA SER A 485 -19.90 1.50 -11.16
C SER A 485 -20.21 2.70 -12.04
N THR A 486 -21.50 2.96 -12.23
CA THR A 486 -21.99 4.18 -12.86
C THR A 486 -22.98 4.83 -11.89
N THR A 487 -22.72 6.08 -11.55
CA THR A 487 -23.58 6.85 -10.65
C THR A 487 -24.02 8.14 -11.33
N ALA A 488 -25.27 8.50 -11.12
CA ALA A 488 -25.77 9.82 -11.50
C ALA A 488 -26.22 10.53 -10.22
N ASP A 489 -25.85 11.80 -10.11
CA ASP A 489 -26.23 12.62 -8.97
C ASP A 489 -26.92 13.88 -9.45
N PHE A 490 -27.84 14.34 -8.61
CA PHE A 490 -28.55 15.61 -8.82
C PHE A 490 -28.79 16.25 -7.46
N SER A 491 -28.35 17.49 -7.35
CA SER A 491 -28.60 18.30 -6.17
C SER A 491 -29.02 19.71 -6.59
N ILE A 492 -30.07 20.20 -5.98
CA ILE A 492 -30.49 21.59 -6.17
C ILE A 492 -30.83 22.15 -4.78
N SER A 493 -30.30 23.34 -4.48
CA SER A 493 -30.50 23.95 -3.17
C SER A 493 -30.61 25.47 -3.26
N ARG A 494 -31.36 26.10 -2.30
CA ARG A 494 -31.53 27.54 -2.21
C ARG A 494 -31.59 27.96 -0.75
N PRO A 495 -30.80 28.95 -0.36
CA PRO A 495 -30.93 29.45 1.02
C PRO A 495 -32.30 30.00 1.24
N UNK A 496 -32.89 29.67 2.11
CA UNK A 496 -34.15 30.19 2.48
C UNK A 496 -33.91 31.60 2.95
N UNK A 497 -34.34 32.37 2.34
CA UNK A 497 -34.22 33.70 2.78
C UNK A 497 -35.20 33.90 3.89
N UNK A 498 -34.84 33.93 4.77
CA UNK A 498 -35.67 34.22 5.91
C UNK A 498 -35.94 35.71 5.91
N UNK A 499 -36.85 35.98 5.40
CA UNK A 499 -37.30 37.40 5.40
C UNK A 499 -37.61 37.81 6.56
#